data_928f64860a4431b7e5766bc642f52405
#
_entry.id   928f64860a4431b7e5766bc642f52405
#
_cell.length_a   1.000
_cell.length_b   1.000
_cell.length_c   1.000
_cell.angle_alpha   90.00
_cell.angle_beta   90.00
_cell.angle_gamma   90.00
#
_symmetry.space_group_name_H-M   'P 1'
#
loop_
_entity.id
_entity.type
_entity.pdbx_description
1 polymer ?
#
loop_
_entity_poly.entity_id
_entity_poly.type
_entity_poly.pdbx_seq_one_letter_code
_entity_poly.pdbx_strand_id
1 'polypeptide(L)'
;MGNHNSQFSIPNFQFIKTRKMDYNIIIQKYYKDNPELLSILLKHSEAVARKALAVADAHPELPLDRQFLLEAAMVHDIGIIKTDAPDIKCFGSEPYIRHGVLGAEMMRAEGFPRHARVCERHTGAGLSLKEIEEQGLPLPHVDLLPETLEEKVICYADKFFSKTKLEREKTLEQAERSVAKHGDEGLRRFKEMERLFE
;
A
#
# COMPACT_ATOMS: atom_id res chain seq x y z
N MET A 1 -61.35 -1.15 -14.83
CA MET A 1 -60.50 -0.29 -13.96
C MET A 1 -59.63 -1.24 -13.13
N GLY A 2 -58.43 -1.50 -13.60
CA GLY A 2 -57.47 -2.41 -12.95
C GLY A 2 -56.26 -1.61 -12.45
N ASN A 3 -56.10 -1.53 -11.12
CA ASN A 3 -54.95 -0.93 -10.46
C ASN A 3 -53.79 -1.92 -10.51
N HIS A 4 -52.76 -1.61 -11.27
CA HIS A 4 -51.46 -2.26 -11.16
C HIS A 4 -50.59 -1.46 -10.19
N ASN A 5 -50.55 -1.90 -8.92
CA ASN A 5 -49.51 -1.48 -7.97
C ASN A 5 -48.25 -2.30 -8.27
N SER A 6 -47.28 -1.71 -8.97
CA SER A 6 -45.93 -2.24 -9.06
C SER A 6 -45.16 -1.83 -7.80
N GLN A 7 -45.01 -2.77 -6.86
CA GLN A 7 -44.12 -2.63 -5.72
C GLN A 7 -42.65 -2.72 -6.21
N PHE A 8 -41.95 -1.59 -6.23
CA PHE A 8 -40.51 -1.59 -6.37
C PHE A 8 -39.87 -2.13 -5.07
N SER A 9 -39.36 -3.35 -5.14
CA SER A 9 -38.54 -3.92 -4.09
C SER A 9 -37.16 -3.25 -4.14
N ILE A 10 -36.83 -2.46 -3.12
CA ILE A 10 -35.48 -1.95 -2.90
C ILE A 10 -34.61 -3.16 -2.52
N PRO A 11 -33.50 -3.44 -3.24
CA PRO A 11 -32.61 -4.53 -2.85
C PRO A 11 -32.05 -4.25 -1.46
N ASN A 12 -32.16 -5.26 -0.58
CA ASN A 12 -31.59 -5.26 0.75
C ASN A 12 -30.08 -4.99 0.65
N PHE A 13 -29.66 -3.79 0.99
CA PHE A 13 -28.26 -3.46 1.20
C PHE A 13 -27.81 -4.18 2.48
N GLN A 14 -27.37 -5.44 2.33
CA GLN A 14 -26.69 -6.12 3.43
C GLN A 14 -25.44 -5.30 3.74
N PHE A 15 -25.41 -4.67 4.91
CA PHE A 15 -24.18 -4.15 5.51
C PHE A 15 -23.19 -5.31 5.57
N ILE A 16 -22.25 -5.33 4.63
CA ILE A 16 -21.09 -6.22 4.71
C ILE A 16 -20.36 -5.77 5.97
N LYS A 17 -20.55 -6.53 7.05
CA LYS A 17 -19.79 -6.34 8.29
C LYS A 17 -18.33 -6.45 7.90
N THR A 18 -17.62 -5.33 7.85
CA THR A 18 -16.19 -5.32 7.50
C THR A 18 -15.48 -6.24 8.49
N ARG A 19 -14.98 -7.37 7.99
CA ARG A 19 -14.23 -8.33 8.81
C ARG A 19 -13.00 -7.60 9.34
N LYS A 20 -12.86 -7.49 10.66
CA LYS A 20 -11.67 -6.92 11.29
C LYS A 20 -10.47 -7.76 10.86
N MET A 21 -9.43 -7.09 10.35
CA MET A 21 -8.18 -7.74 9.97
C MET A 21 -7.34 -8.02 11.22
N ASP A 22 -6.76 -9.20 11.30
CA ASP A 22 -5.62 -9.46 12.15
C ASP A 22 -4.38 -9.62 11.27
N TYR A 23 -3.67 -8.52 11.07
CA TYR A 23 -2.48 -8.50 10.22
C TYR A 23 -1.36 -9.41 10.76
N ASN A 24 -1.29 -9.63 12.08
CA ASN A 24 -0.27 -10.51 12.67
C ASN A 24 -0.49 -11.96 12.23
N ILE A 25 -1.72 -12.45 12.24
CA ILE A 25 -2.05 -13.80 11.76
C ILE A 25 -1.68 -13.94 10.28
N ILE A 26 -2.01 -12.92 9.46
CA ILE A 26 -1.72 -12.97 8.03
C ILE A 26 -0.20 -12.94 7.79
N ILE A 27 0.53 -12.03 8.43
CA ILE A 27 1.98 -11.94 8.30
C ILE A 27 2.64 -13.26 8.75
N GLN A 28 2.26 -13.81 9.90
CA GLN A 28 2.80 -15.07 10.39
C GLN A 28 2.52 -16.25 9.44
N LYS A 29 1.34 -16.28 8.82
CA LYS A 29 1.00 -17.32 7.85
C LYS A 29 2.02 -17.42 6.71
N TYR A 30 2.51 -16.28 6.22
CA TYR A 30 3.43 -16.24 5.07
C TYR A 30 4.91 -16.18 5.44
N TYR A 31 5.26 -15.63 6.62
CA TYR A 31 6.64 -15.28 6.95
C TYR A 31 7.26 -16.14 8.06
N LYS A 32 6.50 -17.07 8.69
CA LYS A 32 6.98 -17.88 9.83
C LYS A 32 8.28 -18.66 9.54
N ASP A 33 8.50 -19.05 8.30
CA ASP A 33 9.65 -19.86 7.88
C ASP A 33 10.86 -18.99 7.44
N ASN A 34 10.75 -17.64 7.46
CA ASN A 34 11.83 -16.71 7.17
C ASN A 34 11.90 -15.59 8.24
N PRO A 35 12.47 -15.87 9.43
CA PRO A 35 12.48 -14.92 10.55
C PRO A 35 13.31 -13.66 10.28
N GLU A 36 14.36 -13.74 9.45
CA GLU A 36 15.15 -12.55 9.08
C GLU A 36 14.32 -11.58 8.24
N LEU A 37 13.64 -12.09 7.22
CA LEU A 37 12.76 -11.28 6.37
C LEU A 37 11.56 -10.77 7.16
N LEU A 38 10.98 -11.60 8.05
CA LEU A 38 9.92 -11.17 8.95
C LEU A 38 10.33 -9.96 9.79
N SER A 39 11.54 -9.98 10.35
CA SER A 39 12.06 -8.86 11.15
C SER A 39 12.19 -7.58 10.30
N ILE A 40 12.66 -7.70 9.06
CA ILE A 40 12.77 -6.57 8.12
C ILE A 40 11.38 -6.01 7.79
N LEU A 41 10.44 -6.88 7.42
CA LEU A 41 9.06 -6.47 7.10
C LEU A 41 8.42 -5.73 8.28
N LEU A 42 8.46 -6.31 9.48
CA LEU A 42 7.82 -5.71 10.66
C LEU A 42 8.42 -4.34 10.98
N LYS A 43 9.74 -4.22 11.08
CA LYS A 43 10.40 -2.93 11.40
C LYS A 43 10.08 -1.85 10.38
N HIS A 44 10.11 -2.18 9.08
CA HIS A 44 9.76 -1.24 8.02
C HIS A 44 8.28 -0.85 8.10
N SER A 45 7.38 -1.82 8.16
CA SER A 45 5.94 -1.58 8.21
C SER A 45 5.50 -0.80 9.45
N GLU A 46 6.09 -1.08 10.62
CA GLU A 46 5.85 -0.31 11.85
C GLU A 46 6.32 1.15 11.72
N ALA A 47 7.44 1.40 11.04
CA ALA A 47 7.92 2.76 10.80
C ALA A 47 6.96 3.52 9.87
N VAL A 48 6.50 2.88 8.79
CA VAL A 48 5.49 3.44 7.88
C VAL A 48 4.18 3.70 8.61
N ALA A 49 3.72 2.76 9.44
CA ALA A 49 2.49 2.91 10.22
C ALA A 49 2.56 4.10 11.20
N ARG A 50 3.68 4.26 11.92
CA ARG A 50 3.88 5.41 12.81
C ARG A 50 3.77 6.74 12.06
N LYS A 51 4.41 6.86 10.89
CA LYS A 51 4.35 8.08 10.09
C LYS A 51 2.95 8.32 9.53
N ALA A 52 2.29 7.29 9.02
CA ALA A 52 0.92 7.39 8.53
C ALA A 52 -0.07 7.83 9.62
N LEU A 53 0.07 7.31 10.84
CA LEU A 53 -0.73 7.72 11.98
C LEU A 53 -0.39 9.14 12.45
N ALA A 54 0.88 9.56 12.38
CA ALA A 54 1.28 10.93 12.70
C ALA A 54 0.67 11.94 11.71
N VAL A 55 0.59 11.61 10.42
CA VAL A 55 -0.16 12.41 9.42
C VAL A 55 -1.63 12.52 9.83
N ALA A 56 -2.28 11.42 10.20
CA ALA A 56 -3.67 11.44 10.63
C ALA A 56 -3.89 12.24 11.93
N ASP A 57 -2.90 12.30 12.82
CA ASP A 57 -2.94 13.12 14.04
C ASP A 57 -2.76 14.61 13.75
N ALA A 58 -1.91 14.94 12.77
CA ALA A 58 -1.67 16.32 12.35
C ALA A 58 -2.83 16.92 11.54
N HIS A 59 -3.63 16.06 10.88
CA HIS A 59 -4.73 16.46 9.98
C HIS A 59 -6.07 15.87 10.41
N PRO A 60 -6.61 16.28 11.60
CA PRO A 60 -7.89 15.76 12.11
C PRO A 60 -9.10 16.13 11.23
N GLU A 61 -8.94 17.11 10.32
CA GLU A 61 -9.95 17.51 9.32
C GLU A 61 -10.09 16.50 8.18
N LEU A 62 -9.09 15.66 7.93
CA LEU A 62 -9.14 14.63 6.91
C LEU A 62 -9.90 13.39 7.43
N PRO A 63 -10.87 12.86 6.67
CA PRO A 63 -11.67 11.71 7.08
C PRO A 63 -10.87 10.39 6.97
N LEU A 64 -9.75 10.28 7.68
CA LEU A 64 -8.84 9.13 7.63
C LEU A 64 -9.29 8.02 8.60
N ASP A 65 -9.43 6.81 8.08
CA ASP A 65 -9.66 5.61 8.88
C ASP A 65 -8.34 5.13 9.51
N ARG A 66 -8.10 5.54 10.78
CA ARG A 66 -6.87 5.24 11.52
C ARG A 66 -6.60 3.75 11.68
N GLN A 67 -7.66 2.95 11.89
CA GLN A 67 -7.50 1.49 12.01
C GLN A 67 -7.07 0.89 10.68
N PHE A 68 -7.70 1.34 9.59
CA PHE A 68 -7.30 0.91 8.25
C PHE A 68 -5.88 1.36 7.88
N LEU A 69 -5.47 2.59 8.25
CA LEU A 69 -4.09 3.06 8.05
C LEU A 69 -3.07 2.13 8.73
N LEU A 70 -3.32 1.77 9.99
CA LEU A 70 -2.46 0.83 10.71
C LEU A 70 -2.41 -0.53 10.01
N GLU A 71 -3.57 -1.13 9.76
CA GLU A 71 -3.67 -2.47 9.15
C GLU A 71 -3.00 -2.48 7.76
N ALA A 72 -3.30 -1.49 6.91
CA ALA A 72 -2.78 -1.43 5.56
C ALA A 72 -1.28 -1.14 5.52
N ALA A 73 -0.76 -0.26 6.38
CA ALA A 73 0.67 -0.03 6.52
C ALA A 73 1.42 -1.31 6.94
N MET A 74 0.85 -2.11 7.84
CA MET A 74 1.48 -3.36 8.27
C MET A 74 1.59 -4.42 7.17
N VAL A 75 0.73 -4.36 6.15
CA VAL A 75 0.70 -5.38 5.06
C VAL A 75 1.04 -4.83 3.67
N HIS A 76 1.32 -3.52 3.51
CA HIS A 76 1.55 -2.93 2.19
C HIS A 76 2.64 -3.64 1.38
N ASP A 77 3.64 -4.15 2.06
CA ASP A 77 4.81 -4.83 1.51
C ASP A 77 4.76 -6.37 1.61
N ILE A 78 3.63 -6.95 1.99
CA ILE A 78 3.53 -8.40 2.26
C ILE A 78 4.00 -9.27 1.08
N GLY A 79 4.00 -8.74 -0.13
CA GLY A 79 4.41 -9.46 -1.35
C GLY A 79 5.92 -9.59 -1.54
N ILE A 80 6.78 -8.90 -0.74
CA ILE A 80 8.24 -8.98 -0.90
C ILE A 80 8.78 -10.41 -0.78
N ILE A 81 8.14 -11.26 0.01
CA ILE A 81 8.53 -12.65 0.20
C ILE A 81 8.58 -13.46 -1.11
N LYS A 82 7.82 -13.06 -2.13
CA LYS A 82 7.80 -13.72 -3.44
C LYS A 82 8.89 -13.22 -4.40
N THR A 83 9.62 -12.17 -4.02
CA THR A 83 10.57 -11.49 -4.91
C THR A 83 12.01 -11.93 -4.69
N ASP A 84 12.85 -11.73 -5.72
CA ASP A 84 14.30 -11.91 -5.64
C ASP A 84 14.95 -10.56 -5.28
N ALA A 85 15.33 -10.41 -4.00
CA ALA A 85 16.02 -9.24 -3.45
C ALA A 85 16.89 -9.66 -2.24
N PRO A 86 18.04 -10.29 -2.47
CA PRO A 86 18.89 -10.89 -1.42
C PRO A 86 19.34 -9.90 -0.35
N ASP A 87 19.50 -8.61 -0.70
CA ASP A 87 19.90 -7.55 0.24
C ASP A 87 18.92 -7.34 1.39
N ILE A 88 17.67 -7.75 1.19
CA ILE A 88 16.61 -7.73 2.21
C ILE A 88 16.12 -9.13 2.57
N LYS A 89 16.90 -10.18 2.29
CA LYS A 89 16.60 -11.59 2.60
C LYS A 89 15.38 -12.14 1.86
N CYS A 90 15.04 -11.56 0.71
CA CYS A 90 14.03 -12.11 -0.19
C CYS A 90 14.71 -13.04 -1.22
N PHE A 91 14.28 -14.29 -1.25
CA PHE A 91 14.83 -15.35 -2.12
C PHE A 91 13.72 -16.01 -2.96
N GLY A 92 12.71 -15.23 -3.33
CA GLY A 92 11.68 -15.64 -4.29
C GLY A 92 12.19 -15.60 -5.73
N SER A 93 11.30 -15.73 -6.69
CA SER A 93 11.63 -15.80 -8.12
C SER A 93 11.19 -14.58 -8.92
N GLU A 94 10.35 -13.72 -8.32
CA GLU A 94 9.76 -12.61 -9.05
C GLU A 94 10.64 -11.35 -8.95
N PRO A 95 10.67 -10.50 -10.00
CA PRO A 95 11.34 -9.21 -9.92
C PRO A 95 10.80 -8.35 -8.78
N TYR A 96 11.68 -7.63 -8.06
CA TYR A 96 11.29 -6.85 -6.88
C TYR A 96 10.18 -5.83 -7.17
N ILE A 97 10.16 -5.23 -8.36
CA ILE A 97 9.13 -4.27 -8.76
C ILE A 97 7.69 -4.83 -8.66
N ARG A 98 7.53 -6.16 -8.69
CA ARG A 98 6.23 -6.83 -8.60
C ARG A 98 5.71 -6.98 -7.18
N HIS A 99 6.48 -6.62 -6.13
CA HIS A 99 6.09 -6.87 -4.74
C HIS A 99 4.69 -6.32 -4.40
N GLY A 100 4.34 -5.14 -4.93
CA GLY A 100 3.04 -4.52 -4.68
C GLY A 100 1.89 -5.33 -5.25
N VAL A 101 1.97 -5.75 -6.51
CA VAL A 101 0.91 -6.56 -7.16
C VAL A 101 0.82 -7.97 -6.56
N LEU A 102 1.96 -8.57 -6.21
CA LEU A 102 2.00 -9.87 -5.52
C LEU A 102 1.37 -9.78 -4.12
N GLY A 103 1.64 -8.69 -3.39
CA GLY A 103 0.99 -8.39 -2.12
C GLY A 103 -0.52 -8.21 -2.27
N ALA A 104 -0.95 -7.53 -3.33
CA ALA A 104 -2.36 -7.34 -3.63
C ALA A 104 -3.08 -8.68 -3.91
N GLU A 105 -2.47 -9.58 -4.67
CA GLU A 105 -2.97 -10.93 -4.89
C GLU A 105 -3.14 -11.69 -3.57
N MET A 106 -2.12 -11.64 -2.70
CA MET A 106 -2.17 -12.26 -1.37
C MET A 106 -3.31 -11.70 -0.53
N MET A 107 -3.45 -10.36 -0.49
CA MET A 107 -4.50 -9.73 0.31
C MET A 107 -5.91 -9.98 -0.23
N ARG A 108 -6.09 -10.09 -1.55
CA ARG A 108 -7.36 -10.52 -2.15
C ARG A 108 -7.70 -11.96 -1.77
N ALA A 109 -6.72 -12.85 -1.79
CA ALA A 109 -6.89 -14.24 -1.37
C ALA A 109 -7.29 -14.38 0.11
N GLU A 110 -6.83 -13.46 0.98
CA GLU A 110 -7.24 -13.38 2.39
C GLU A 110 -8.61 -12.70 2.59
N GLY A 111 -9.23 -12.15 1.53
CA GLY A 111 -10.53 -11.49 1.59
C GLY A 111 -10.47 -10.01 2.00
N PHE A 112 -9.33 -9.33 1.80
CA PHE A 112 -9.11 -7.93 2.16
C PHE A 112 -8.81 -7.04 0.93
N PRO A 113 -9.80 -6.80 0.04
CA PRO A 113 -9.59 -6.08 -1.22
C PRO A 113 -9.18 -4.60 -1.03
N ARG A 114 -9.60 -3.92 0.05
CA ARG A 114 -9.12 -2.54 0.34
C ARG A 114 -7.62 -2.52 0.61
N HIS A 115 -7.10 -3.47 1.38
CA HIS A 115 -5.67 -3.59 1.68
C HIS A 115 -4.87 -4.00 0.44
N ALA A 116 -5.44 -4.84 -0.42
CA ALA A 116 -4.84 -5.19 -1.70
C ALA A 116 -4.57 -3.95 -2.59
N ARG A 117 -5.51 -2.98 -2.60
CA ARG A 117 -5.32 -1.72 -3.33
C ARG A 117 -4.12 -0.93 -2.82
N VAL A 118 -3.92 -0.86 -1.50
CA VAL A 118 -2.73 -0.21 -0.91
C VAL A 118 -1.44 -0.92 -1.36
N CYS A 119 -1.42 -2.26 -1.33
CA CYS A 119 -0.26 -3.02 -1.78
C CYS A 119 0.13 -2.68 -3.23
N GLU A 120 -0.81 -2.72 -4.17
CA GLU A 120 -0.50 -2.53 -5.59
C GLU A 120 -0.21 -1.07 -5.99
N ARG A 121 -0.60 -0.07 -5.17
CA ARG A 121 -0.56 1.35 -5.51
C ARG A 121 0.48 2.17 -4.75
N HIS A 122 1.27 1.56 -3.84
CA HIS A 122 2.26 2.29 -3.04
C HIS A 122 3.65 2.39 -3.69
N THR A 123 3.96 1.56 -4.70
CA THR A 123 5.29 1.52 -5.32
C THR A 123 5.65 2.85 -5.96
N GLY A 124 6.83 3.39 -5.64
CA GLY A 124 7.20 4.75 -6.04
C GLY A 124 6.23 5.79 -5.43
N ALA A 125 5.69 6.67 -6.24
CA ALA A 125 4.57 7.55 -5.90
C ALA A 125 3.30 7.14 -6.69
N GLY A 126 3.10 5.82 -6.85
CA GLY A 126 2.21 5.21 -7.81
C GLY A 126 2.85 5.13 -9.19
N LEU A 127 2.37 4.22 -10.03
CA LEU A 127 2.81 4.03 -11.41
C LEU A 127 1.59 4.13 -12.34
N SER A 128 1.65 5.01 -13.33
CA SER A 128 0.63 5.09 -14.37
C SER A 128 0.83 3.99 -15.42
N LEU A 129 -0.25 3.63 -16.13
CA LEU A 129 -0.18 2.74 -17.29
C LEU A 129 0.93 3.19 -18.28
N LYS A 130 0.98 4.49 -18.56
CA LYS A 130 1.99 5.07 -19.45
C LYS A 130 3.41 4.78 -18.97
N GLU A 131 3.71 5.01 -17.69
CA GLU A 131 5.04 4.73 -17.11
C GLU A 131 5.37 3.24 -17.15
N ILE A 132 4.40 2.37 -16.91
CA ILE A 132 4.56 0.91 -16.98
C ILE A 132 4.94 0.48 -18.41
N GLU A 133 4.25 0.99 -19.42
CA GLU A 133 4.49 0.67 -20.83
C GLU A 133 5.79 1.26 -21.34
N GLU A 134 6.04 2.56 -21.10
CA GLU A 134 7.28 3.24 -21.56
C GLU A 134 8.55 2.63 -20.96
N GLN A 135 8.48 2.15 -19.72
CA GLN A 135 9.62 1.52 -19.04
C GLN A 135 9.67 -0.01 -19.22
N GLY A 136 8.68 -0.60 -19.89
CA GLY A 136 8.60 -2.06 -20.07
C GLY A 136 8.54 -2.83 -18.74
N LEU A 137 7.87 -2.29 -17.73
CA LEU A 137 7.82 -2.91 -16.41
C LEU A 137 6.96 -4.20 -16.44
N PRO A 138 7.37 -5.28 -15.75
CA PRO A 138 6.62 -6.52 -15.69
C PRO A 138 5.43 -6.41 -14.72
N LEU A 139 4.55 -5.43 -14.94
CA LEU A 139 3.38 -5.11 -14.14
C LEU A 139 2.12 -5.20 -14.98
N PRO A 140 0.93 -5.30 -14.38
CA PRO A 140 -0.34 -5.19 -15.10
C PRO A 140 -0.43 -3.88 -15.88
N HIS A 141 -0.96 -3.94 -17.10
CA HIS A 141 -1.13 -2.77 -17.97
C HIS A 141 -2.38 -1.96 -17.55
N VAL A 142 -2.31 -1.38 -16.35
CA VAL A 142 -3.34 -0.51 -15.74
C VAL A 142 -2.68 0.55 -14.87
N ASP A 143 -3.41 1.60 -14.54
CA ASP A 143 -2.95 2.58 -13.55
C ASP A 143 -2.88 1.95 -12.14
N LEU A 144 -1.71 2.02 -11.54
CA LEU A 144 -1.42 1.64 -10.17
C LEU A 144 -1.15 2.91 -9.33
N LEU A 145 -2.07 3.87 -9.39
CA LEU A 145 -1.98 5.16 -8.72
C LEU A 145 -2.79 5.16 -7.42
N PRO A 146 -2.29 5.75 -6.31
CA PRO A 146 -3.06 5.88 -5.09
C PRO A 146 -4.24 6.85 -5.30
N GLU A 147 -5.47 6.39 -5.03
CA GLU A 147 -6.70 7.14 -5.26
C GLU A 147 -7.30 7.67 -3.96
N THR A 148 -7.47 6.80 -2.94
CA THR A 148 -8.04 7.23 -1.64
C THR A 148 -7.02 8.00 -0.80
N LEU A 149 -7.50 8.73 0.20
CA LEU A 149 -6.62 9.46 1.12
C LEU A 149 -5.68 8.50 1.85
N GLU A 150 -6.19 7.36 2.31
CA GLU A 150 -5.36 6.39 3.03
C GLU A 150 -4.31 5.73 2.11
N GLU A 151 -4.66 5.43 0.84
CA GLU A 151 -3.69 4.96 -0.14
C GLU A 151 -2.57 5.99 -0.34
N LYS A 152 -2.91 7.28 -0.44
CA LYS A 152 -1.95 8.39 -0.56
C LYS A 152 -1.09 8.55 0.69
N VAL A 153 -1.68 8.50 1.88
CA VAL A 153 -0.94 8.60 3.15
C VAL A 153 0.09 7.49 3.28
N ILE A 154 -0.28 6.24 2.98
CA ILE A 154 0.65 5.11 3.07
C ILE A 154 1.73 5.21 1.99
N CYS A 155 1.35 5.52 0.75
CA CYS A 155 2.29 5.74 -0.34
C CYS A 155 3.30 6.85 -0.01
N TYR A 156 2.86 7.97 0.57
CA TYR A 156 3.70 9.06 1.05
C TYR A 156 4.62 8.62 2.18
N ALA A 157 4.07 8.04 3.25
CA ALA A 157 4.80 7.64 4.45
C ALA A 157 5.92 6.62 4.14
N ASP A 158 5.70 5.68 3.24
CA ASP A 158 6.68 4.67 2.85
C ASP A 158 7.98 5.29 2.27
N LYS A 159 7.89 6.46 1.59
CA LYS A 159 9.08 7.06 0.95
C LYS A 159 10.15 7.51 1.93
N PHE A 160 9.80 7.69 3.19
CA PHE A 160 10.73 8.09 4.25
C PHE A 160 11.59 6.94 4.80
N PHE A 161 11.25 5.69 4.49
CA PHE A 161 11.91 4.52 5.06
C PHE A 161 12.56 3.64 4.00
N SER A 162 13.54 2.83 4.41
CA SER A 162 14.25 1.90 3.56
C SER A 162 14.38 0.55 4.25
N LYS A 163 14.13 -0.53 3.54
CA LYS A 163 14.28 -1.90 4.05
C LYS A 163 15.74 -2.31 4.29
N THR A 164 16.70 -1.57 3.73
CA THR A 164 18.14 -1.79 3.94
C THR A 164 18.77 -0.89 5.02
N LYS A 165 18.04 0.14 5.48
CA LYS A 165 18.47 1.10 6.51
C LYS A 165 17.32 1.37 7.48
N LEU A 166 16.90 0.33 8.19
CA LEU A 166 15.67 0.28 9.00
C LEU A 166 15.63 1.30 10.15
N GLU A 167 16.80 1.67 10.69
CA GLU A 167 16.90 2.58 11.84
C GLU A 167 16.89 4.07 11.43
N ARG A 168 16.71 4.37 10.13
CA ARG A 168 16.84 5.74 9.64
C ARG A 168 15.58 6.19 8.89
N GLU A 169 14.93 7.22 9.41
CA GLU A 169 13.97 8.01 8.67
C GLU A 169 14.69 9.03 7.77
N LYS A 170 14.28 9.12 6.51
CA LYS A 170 14.78 10.16 5.58
C LYS A 170 14.14 11.50 5.93
N THR A 171 14.88 12.60 5.70
CA THR A 171 14.26 13.93 5.63
C THR A 171 13.36 14.03 4.39
N LEU A 172 12.47 15.00 4.36
CA LEU A 172 11.60 15.28 3.21
C LEU A 172 12.43 15.42 1.92
N GLU A 173 13.48 16.23 1.93
CA GLU A 173 14.39 16.40 0.79
C GLU A 173 15.08 15.09 0.36
N GLN A 174 15.38 14.18 1.30
CA GLN A 174 15.95 12.88 0.97
C GLN A 174 14.91 11.95 0.35
N ALA A 175 13.65 12.04 0.78
CA ALA A 175 12.53 11.31 0.19
C ALA A 175 12.27 11.81 -1.24
N GLU A 176 12.18 13.13 -1.46
CA GLU A 176 12.06 13.73 -2.80
C GLU A 176 13.17 13.28 -3.75
N ARG A 177 14.44 13.39 -3.31
CA ARG A 177 15.59 12.93 -4.11
C ARG A 177 15.54 11.44 -4.43
N SER A 178 14.97 10.64 -3.52
CA SER A 178 14.81 9.21 -3.75
C SER A 178 13.75 8.92 -4.81
N VAL A 179 12.63 9.64 -4.76
CA VAL A 179 11.53 9.51 -5.73
C VAL A 179 11.94 10.04 -7.11
N ALA A 180 12.63 11.18 -7.16
CA ALA A 180 13.09 11.80 -8.40
C ALA A 180 13.96 10.89 -9.27
N LYS A 181 14.66 9.90 -8.68
CA LYS A 181 15.45 8.91 -9.43
C LYS A 181 14.61 8.02 -10.36
N HIS A 182 13.30 7.97 -10.13
CA HIS A 182 12.38 7.12 -10.88
C HIS A 182 11.49 7.90 -11.86
N GLY A 183 11.79 9.18 -12.07
CA GLY A 183 11.15 10.03 -13.06
C GLY A 183 10.39 11.23 -12.47
N ASP A 184 10.18 12.24 -13.33
CA ASP A 184 9.60 13.53 -12.94
C ASP A 184 8.11 13.41 -12.56
N GLU A 185 7.36 12.54 -13.22
CA GLU A 185 5.95 12.32 -12.91
C GLU A 185 5.74 11.73 -11.51
N GLY A 186 6.60 10.78 -11.11
CA GLY A 186 6.62 10.25 -9.75
C GLY A 186 6.90 11.35 -8.71
N LEU A 187 7.89 12.20 -8.99
CA LEU A 187 8.22 13.34 -8.12
C LEU A 187 7.06 14.34 -8.03
N ARG A 188 6.39 14.64 -9.15
CA ARG A 188 5.23 15.52 -9.18
C ARG A 188 4.11 15.00 -8.26
N ARG A 189 3.77 13.71 -8.39
CA ARG A 189 2.74 13.07 -7.53
C ARG A 189 3.16 13.05 -6.06
N PHE A 190 4.44 12.81 -5.77
CA PHE A 190 4.94 12.87 -4.40
C PHE A 190 4.75 14.26 -3.79
N LYS A 191 5.08 15.33 -4.53
CA LYS A 191 4.87 16.71 -4.10
C LYS A 191 3.40 17.10 -3.95
N GLU A 192 2.51 16.49 -4.69
CA GLU A 192 1.06 16.66 -4.47
C GLU A 192 0.61 16.03 -3.14
N MET A 193 1.14 14.85 -2.79
CA MET A 193 0.90 14.23 -1.49
C MET A 193 1.53 15.02 -0.33
N GLU A 194 2.74 15.54 -0.51
CA GLU A 194 3.41 16.43 0.44
C GLU A 194 2.53 17.62 0.81
N ARG A 195 1.96 18.33 -0.17
CA ARG A 195 1.07 19.49 0.08
C ARG A 195 -0.21 19.15 0.82
N LEU A 196 -0.59 17.87 0.83
CA LEU A 196 -1.78 17.41 1.55
C LEU A 196 -1.46 17.03 3.00
N PHE A 197 -0.19 16.68 3.30
CA PHE A 197 0.18 16.00 4.54
C PHE A 197 1.29 16.70 5.34
N GLU A 198 1.86 17.81 4.84
CA GLU A 198 2.80 18.70 5.54
C GLU A 198 2.18 20.10 5.75
#